data_dbfd805473a63f410ec9c67e473ec09d
#
_entry.id   dbfd805473a63f410ec9c67e473ec09d
#
_cell.length_a   1.000
_cell.length_b   1.000
_cell.length_c   1.000
_cell.angle_alpha   90.00
_cell.angle_beta   90.00
_cell.angle_gamma   90.00
#
_symmetry.space_group_name_H-M   'P 1'
#
loop_
_entity.id
_entity.type
_entity.pdbx_description
1 polymer ?
#
loop_
_entity_poly.entity_id
_entity_poly.type
_entity_poly.pdbx_seq_one_letter_code
_entity_poly.pdbx_strand_id
1 'polypeptide(L)'
;IQERYANRLDVKGQDFLRRIVRATQRLDQLLTDILDLSRAQRMDPPVDDIDAEQLVHEVLRRLEKRIKETDARITIRSPLPRLRVNTTWAIQGIYNLVANALKFASAGQAPDIEIAPHSGMDLEGNELIGLVVRDRGPGVAPEQRDRIFELFRRAVGREIEGTGAGLAIVRQVAERHSGRAWVEPREGGGSEFFITFGVNQSSPRKVQR
;
A
#
# COMPACT_ATOMS: atom_id res chain seq x y z
N ILE A 1 27.41 12.40 -10.34
CA ILE A 1 27.56 12.79 -11.76
C ILE A 1 26.59 13.94 -12.08
N GLN A 2 25.31 13.82 -11.77
CA GLN A 2 24.29 14.83 -12.09
C GLN A 2 24.64 16.21 -11.50
N GLU A 3 24.95 16.31 -10.21
CA GLU A 3 25.32 17.58 -9.54
C GLU A 3 26.60 18.20 -10.07
N ARG A 4 27.55 17.40 -10.57
CA ARG A 4 28.89 17.86 -10.95
C ARG A 4 29.03 18.18 -12.43
N TYR A 5 28.21 17.57 -13.29
CA TYR A 5 28.34 17.65 -14.75
C TYR A 5 27.09 18.11 -15.49
N ALA A 6 25.93 18.26 -14.83
CA ALA A 6 24.69 18.67 -15.48
C ALA A 6 24.85 19.99 -16.26
N ASN A 7 25.58 20.94 -15.69
CA ASN A 7 25.80 22.27 -16.29
C ASN A 7 26.76 22.26 -17.50
N ARG A 8 27.42 21.11 -17.80
CA ARG A 8 28.31 20.95 -18.97
C ARG A 8 27.61 20.28 -20.16
N LEU A 9 26.37 19.86 -19.98
CA LEU A 9 25.55 19.23 -21.02
C LEU A 9 24.62 20.26 -21.63
N ASP A 10 24.37 20.12 -22.93
CA ASP A 10 23.29 20.83 -23.60
C ASP A 10 21.91 20.35 -23.08
N VAL A 11 20.84 21.00 -23.50
CA VAL A 11 19.47 20.70 -23.06
C VAL A 11 19.09 19.24 -23.33
N LYS A 12 19.53 18.67 -24.47
CA LYS A 12 19.27 17.26 -24.80
C LYS A 12 20.06 16.32 -23.90
N GLY A 13 21.33 16.60 -23.62
CA GLY A 13 22.17 15.81 -22.73
C GLY A 13 21.63 15.82 -21.29
N GLN A 14 21.13 16.95 -20.82
CA GLN A 14 20.45 17.05 -19.51
C GLN A 14 19.17 16.23 -19.47
N ASP A 15 18.37 16.22 -20.55
CA ASP A 15 17.17 15.38 -20.62
C ASP A 15 17.51 13.90 -20.60
N PHE A 16 18.50 13.46 -21.40
CA PHE A 16 18.98 12.07 -21.36
C PHE A 16 19.48 11.68 -19.96
N LEU A 17 20.25 12.53 -19.30
CA LEU A 17 20.73 12.25 -17.96
C LEU A 17 19.59 12.11 -16.94
N ARG A 18 18.57 13.00 -17.00
CA ARG A 18 17.37 12.88 -16.16
C ARG A 18 16.63 11.56 -16.40
N ARG A 19 16.48 11.15 -17.66
CA ARG A 19 15.82 9.87 -18.02
C ARG A 19 16.60 8.66 -17.50
N ILE A 20 17.92 8.67 -17.59
CA ILE A 20 18.79 7.61 -17.05
C ILE A 20 18.62 7.53 -15.53
N VAL A 21 18.72 8.66 -14.81
CA VAL A 21 18.56 8.69 -13.34
C VAL A 21 17.18 8.17 -12.93
N ARG A 22 16.11 8.60 -13.59
CA ARG A 22 14.75 8.09 -13.31
C ARG A 22 14.63 6.58 -13.58
N ALA A 23 15.24 6.10 -14.65
CA ALA A 23 15.23 4.66 -14.97
C ALA A 23 15.98 3.84 -13.91
N THR A 24 17.16 4.34 -13.45
CA THR A 24 17.95 3.68 -12.40
C THR A 24 17.20 3.66 -11.07
N GLN A 25 16.61 4.77 -10.67
CA GLN A 25 15.78 4.85 -9.45
C GLN A 25 14.60 3.89 -9.50
N ARG A 26 13.97 3.76 -10.68
CA ARG A 26 12.88 2.81 -10.88
C ARG A 26 13.33 1.36 -10.78
N LEU A 27 14.52 1.02 -11.30
CA LEU A 27 15.08 -0.33 -11.18
C LEU A 27 15.43 -0.66 -9.73
N ASP A 28 16.02 0.27 -8.99
CA ASP A 28 16.33 0.12 -7.57
C ASP A 28 15.06 -0.14 -6.75
N GLN A 29 14.00 0.64 -7.00
CA GLN A 29 12.70 0.42 -6.35
C GLN A 29 12.09 -0.94 -6.71
N LEU A 30 12.19 -1.38 -7.98
CA LEU A 30 11.71 -2.70 -8.40
C LEU A 30 12.44 -3.83 -7.67
N LEU A 31 13.76 -3.73 -7.51
CA LEU A 31 14.55 -4.71 -6.77
C LEU A 31 14.13 -4.75 -5.29
N THR A 32 13.97 -3.58 -4.67
CA THR A 32 13.48 -3.48 -3.28
C THR A 32 12.10 -4.13 -3.12
N ASP A 33 11.16 -3.81 -4.01
CA ASP A 33 9.81 -4.35 -3.96
C ASP A 33 9.77 -5.89 -4.16
N ILE A 34 10.62 -6.44 -5.04
CA ILE A 34 10.74 -7.90 -5.23
C ILE A 34 11.29 -8.56 -3.97
N LEU A 35 12.32 -7.96 -3.35
CA LEU A 35 12.89 -8.46 -2.10
C LEU A 35 11.86 -8.42 -0.98
N ASP A 36 11.10 -7.34 -0.86
CA ASP A 36 10.05 -7.21 0.15
C ASP A 36 8.93 -8.23 -0.08
N LEU A 37 8.50 -8.44 -1.32
CA LEU A 37 7.52 -9.49 -1.62
C LEU A 37 8.05 -10.89 -1.28
N SER A 38 9.31 -11.19 -1.64
CA SER A 38 9.95 -12.47 -1.29
C SER A 38 10.06 -12.67 0.22
N ARG A 39 10.36 -11.61 0.98
CA ARG A 39 10.39 -11.64 2.45
C ARG A 39 9.00 -11.81 3.04
N ALA A 40 7.99 -11.11 2.51
CA ALA A 40 6.60 -11.23 2.94
C ALA A 40 6.08 -12.67 2.77
N GLN A 41 6.49 -13.38 1.71
CA GLN A 41 6.16 -14.80 1.49
C GLN A 41 6.75 -15.73 2.56
N ARG A 42 7.86 -15.34 3.21
CA ARG A 42 8.56 -16.12 4.25
C ARG A 42 8.33 -15.55 5.65
N MET A 43 7.39 -14.64 5.79
CA MET A 43 7.07 -13.99 7.06
C MET A 43 6.72 -15.02 8.13
N ASP A 44 7.26 -14.82 9.33
CA ASP A 44 6.91 -15.59 10.51
C ASP A 44 5.44 -15.37 10.90
N PRO A 45 4.83 -16.36 11.58
CA PRO A 45 3.48 -16.20 12.11
C PRO A 45 3.36 -14.93 12.96
N PRO A 46 2.17 -14.34 13.01
CA PRO A 46 1.93 -13.18 13.85
C PRO A 46 2.12 -13.53 15.33
N VAL A 47 2.81 -12.66 16.04
CA VAL A 47 3.15 -12.86 17.46
C VAL A 47 2.66 -11.70 18.34
N ASP A 48 2.39 -10.54 17.73
CA ASP A 48 2.05 -9.32 18.46
C ASP A 48 0.54 -9.09 18.49
N ASP A 49 0.03 -8.76 19.69
CA ASP A 49 -1.31 -8.21 19.86
C ASP A 49 -1.17 -6.69 20.06
N ILE A 50 -1.40 -5.94 19.00
CA ILE A 50 -1.11 -4.51 18.92
C ILE A 50 -2.36 -3.69 18.59
N ASP A 51 -2.43 -2.48 19.13
CA ASP A 51 -3.44 -1.50 18.77
C ASP A 51 -3.16 -0.98 17.34
N ALA A 52 -4.16 -1.07 16.45
CA ALA A 52 -4.03 -0.58 15.09
C ALA A 52 -3.76 0.93 15.01
N GLU A 53 -4.16 1.71 16.02
CA GLU A 53 -3.81 3.13 16.07
C GLU A 53 -2.30 3.35 16.14
N GLN A 54 -1.57 2.51 16.88
CA GLN A 54 -0.10 2.58 16.93
C GLN A 54 0.53 2.30 15.57
N LEU A 55 0.01 1.30 14.84
CA LEU A 55 0.48 1.00 13.48
C LEU A 55 0.22 2.16 12.52
N VAL A 56 -0.98 2.73 12.56
CA VAL A 56 -1.35 3.87 11.72
C VAL A 56 -0.50 5.09 12.02
N HIS A 57 -0.29 5.42 13.29
CA HIS A 57 0.55 6.57 13.68
C HIS A 57 2.00 6.39 13.19
N GLU A 58 2.57 5.18 13.30
CA GLU A 58 3.91 4.90 12.79
C GLU A 58 3.97 5.06 11.26
N VAL A 59 2.95 4.61 10.52
CA VAL A 59 2.84 4.82 9.08
C VAL A 59 2.77 6.30 8.72
N LEU A 60 1.93 7.06 9.41
CA LEU A 60 1.79 8.50 9.15
C LEU A 60 3.09 9.26 9.46
N ARG A 61 3.82 8.86 10.52
CA ARG A 61 5.14 9.40 10.82
C ARG A 61 6.14 9.14 9.68
N ARG A 62 6.15 7.95 9.10
CA ARG A 62 7.02 7.62 7.94
C ARG A 62 6.64 8.41 6.69
N LEU A 63 5.38 8.75 6.53
CA LEU A 63 4.85 9.50 5.39
C LEU A 63 4.75 11.02 5.63
N GLU A 64 5.19 11.51 6.80
CA GLU A 64 5.01 12.91 7.23
C GLU A 64 5.47 13.93 6.17
N LYS A 65 6.65 13.72 5.60
CA LYS A 65 7.18 14.60 4.55
C LYS A 65 6.25 14.67 3.35
N ARG A 66 5.78 13.52 2.89
CA ARG A 66 4.90 13.43 1.71
C ARG A 66 3.50 13.98 2.00
N ILE A 67 2.97 13.77 3.20
CA ILE A 67 1.70 14.35 3.65
C ILE A 67 1.78 15.88 3.60
N LYS A 68 2.87 16.47 4.12
CA LYS A 68 3.12 17.93 4.09
C LYS A 68 3.29 18.46 2.66
N GLU A 69 4.05 17.76 1.81
CA GLU A 69 4.30 18.17 0.42
C GLU A 69 3.04 18.16 -0.44
N THR A 70 2.07 17.30 -0.13
CA THR A 70 0.80 17.18 -0.88
C THR A 70 -0.36 17.92 -0.22
N ASP A 71 -0.14 18.56 0.93
CA ASP A 71 -1.19 19.17 1.76
C ASP A 71 -2.37 18.21 2.07
N ALA A 72 -2.03 16.93 2.27
CA ALA A 72 -3.02 15.87 2.43
C ALA A 72 -3.78 15.98 3.75
N ARG A 73 -5.10 15.82 3.70
CA ARG A 73 -5.95 15.68 4.88
C ARG A 73 -6.11 14.21 5.23
N ILE A 74 -5.70 13.84 6.45
CA ILE A 74 -5.83 12.49 6.99
C ILE A 74 -6.82 12.49 8.14
N THR A 75 -7.83 11.62 8.08
CA THR A 75 -8.82 11.43 9.15
C THR A 75 -8.76 9.99 9.64
N ILE A 76 -8.57 9.79 10.95
CA ILE A 76 -8.67 8.46 11.59
C ILE A 76 -10.02 8.37 12.29
N ARG A 77 -10.80 7.34 11.99
CA ARG A 77 -12.07 7.01 12.66
C ARG A 77 -11.82 6.08 13.83
N SER A 78 -11.46 6.65 14.96
CA SER A 78 -11.25 5.89 16.19
C SER A 78 -12.57 5.46 16.86
N PRO A 79 -12.57 4.35 17.63
CA PRO A 79 -11.40 3.52 17.94
C PRO A 79 -11.07 2.56 16.80
N LEU A 80 -9.76 2.34 16.53
CA LEU A 80 -9.30 1.27 15.67
C LEU A 80 -9.17 -0.05 16.46
N PRO A 81 -9.23 -1.22 15.80
CA PRO A 81 -9.22 -2.51 16.49
C PRO A 81 -7.83 -2.88 17.04
N ARG A 82 -7.80 -3.82 17.95
CA ARG A 82 -6.58 -4.57 18.24
C ARG A 82 -6.41 -5.66 17.20
N LEU A 83 -5.16 -5.86 16.75
CA LEU A 83 -4.80 -6.79 15.69
C LEU A 83 -3.74 -7.75 16.18
N ARG A 84 -3.90 -9.03 15.88
CA ARG A 84 -2.86 -10.04 16.09
C ARG A 84 -2.05 -10.20 14.80
N VAL A 85 -0.89 -9.55 14.72
CA VAL A 85 -0.13 -9.40 13.48
C VAL A 85 1.37 -9.45 13.73
N ASN A 86 2.14 -9.72 12.66
CA ASN A 86 3.53 -9.34 12.62
C ASN A 86 3.60 -7.82 12.39
N THR A 87 4.04 -7.08 13.41
CA THR A 87 4.04 -5.60 13.44
C THR A 87 4.74 -5.00 12.22
N THR A 88 5.91 -5.52 11.83
CA THR A 88 6.68 -4.99 10.70
C THR A 88 5.90 -5.09 9.38
N TRP A 89 5.28 -6.23 9.13
CA TRP A 89 4.54 -6.47 7.89
C TRP A 89 3.18 -5.78 7.87
N ALA A 90 2.51 -5.69 9.02
CA ALA A 90 1.28 -4.90 9.13
C ALA A 90 1.53 -3.42 8.82
N ILE A 91 2.60 -2.84 9.39
CA ILE A 91 3.05 -1.48 9.04
C ILE A 91 3.30 -1.36 7.54
N GLN A 92 4.00 -2.32 6.91
CA GLN A 92 4.30 -2.28 5.47
C GLN A 92 3.03 -2.35 4.62
N GLY A 93 2.06 -3.19 4.99
CA GLY A 93 0.76 -3.28 4.31
C GLY A 93 -0.01 -1.96 4.37
N ILE A 94 -0.16 -1.40 5.58
CA ILE A 94 -0.87 -0.13 5.80
C ILE A 94 -0.13 1.03 5.10
N TYR A 95 1.21 1.06 5.16
CA TYR A 95 2.04 2.04 4.47
C TYR A 95 1.77 2.05 2.97
N ASN A 96 1.72 0.88 2.32
CA ASN A 96 1.45 0.79 0.89
C ASN A 96 0.05 1.31 0.53
N LEU A 97 -0.96 1.06 1.36
CA LEU A 97 -2.31 1.60 1.15
C LEU A 97 -2.33 3.13 1.26
N VAL A 98 -1.78 3.68 2.35
CA VAL A 98 -1.77 5.14 2.57
C VAL A 98 -0.88 5.85 1.53
N ALA A 99 0.28 5.28 1.19
CA ALA A 99 1.15 5.82 0.15
C ALA A 99 0.49 5.83 -1.24
N ASN A 100 -0.33 4.82 -1.56
CA ASN A 100 -1.15 4.80 -2.77
C ASN A 100 -2.22 5.89 -2.74
N ALA A 101 -2.94 6.05 -1.64
CA ALA A 101 -3.97 7.10 -1.49
C ALA A 101 -3.37 8.53 -1.67
N LEU A 102 -2.18 8.78 -1.11
CA LEU A 102 -1.44 10.04 -1.32
C LEU A 102 -1.01 10.23 -2.78
N LYS A 103 -0.70 9.15 -3.47
CA LYS A 103 -0.15 9.19 -4.83
C LYS A 103 -1.22 9.37 -5.89
N PHE A 104 -2.37 8.75 -5.73
CA PHE A 104 -3.44 8.69 -6.71
C PHE A 104 -4.57 9.70 -6.42
N ALA A 105 -4.27 10.78 -5.71
CA ALA A 105 -5.22 11.89 -5.55
C ALA A 105 -5.61 12.47 -6.91
N SER A 106 -6.81 12.99 -7.01
CA SER A 106 -7.30 13.66 -8.22
C SER A 106 -6.43 14.89 -8.55
N ALA A 107 -6.16 15.10 -9.83
CA ALA A 107 -5.30 16.19 -10.27
C ALA A 107 -5.80 17.56 -9.76
N GLY A 108 -4.92 18.34 -9.16
CA GLY A 108 -5.22 19.66 -8.61
C GLY A 108 -5.99 19.66 -7.28
N GLN A 109 -6.19 18.54 -6.65
CA GLN A 109 -6.82 18.42 -5.32
C GLN A 109 -5.84 17.85 -4.30
N ALA A 110 -5.88 18.40 -3.08
CA ALA A 110 -5.17 17.81 -1.96
C ALA A 110 -5.77 16.41 -1.64
N PRO A 111 -4.94 15.40 -1.36
CA PRO A 111 -5.43 14.07 -0.98
C PRO A 111 -6.33 14.15 0.26
N ASP A 112 -7.52 13.54 0.19
CA ASP A 112 -8.45 13.40 1.31
C ASP A 112 -8.58 11.92 1.65
N ILE A 113 -7.94 11.51 2.76
CA ILE A 113 -7.76 10.11 3.14
C ILE A 113 -8.44 9.86 4.48
N GLU A 114 -9.27 8.84 4.53
CA GLU A 114 -9.89 8.37 5.77
C GLU A 114 -9.41 6.95 6.07
N ILE A 115 -9.01 6.70 7.32
CA ILE A 115 -8.65 5.39 7.84
C ILE A 115 -9.68 5.02 8.89
N ALA A 116 -10.33 3.86 8.72
CA ALA A 116 -11.41 3.43 9.59
C ALA A 116 -11.29 1.94 9.95
N PRO A 117 -11.92 1.49 11.06
CA PRO A 117 -11.98 0.08 11.37
C PRO A 117 -12.84 -0.67 10.35
N HIS A 118 -12.51 -1.94 10.13
CA HIS A 118 -13.34 -2.86 9.36
C HIS A 118 -13.42 -4.21 10.07
N SER A 119 -14.62 -4.78 10.10
CA SER A 119 -14.86 -6.15 10.56
C SER A 119 -15.82 -6.85 9.61
N GLY A 120 -15.65 -8.16 9.45
CA GLY A 120 -16.47 -8.98 8.56
C GLY A 120 -16.22 -10.45 8.78
N MET A 121 -16.71 -11.28 7.88
CA MET A 121 -16.46 -12.72 7.85
C MET A 121 -15.91 -13.11 6.48
N ASP A 122 -15.08 -14.15 6.44
CA ASP A 122 -14.70 -14.78 5.19
C ASP A 122 -15.81 -15.73 4.70
N LEU A 123 -15.59 -16.35 3.55
CA LEU A 123 -16.55 -17.30 2.95
C LEU A 123 -16.72 -18.60 3.78
N GLU A 124 -15.81 -18.87 4.69
CA GLU A 124 -15.81 -20.03 5.59
C GLU A 124 -16.44 -19.69 6.96
N GLY A 125 -16.86 -18.44 7.18
CA GLY A 125 -17.45 -17.96 8.43
C GLY A 125 -16.41 -17.58 9.51
N ASN A 126 -15.13 -17.43 9.17
CA ASN A 126 -14.13 -16.95 10.11
C ASN A 126 -14.20 -15.44 10.22
N GLU A 127 -14.07 -14.93 11.44
CA GLU A 127 -14.07 -13.50 11.71
C GLU A 127 -12.77 -12.86 11.16
N LEU A 128 -12.94 -11.76 10.44
CA LEU A 128 -11.89 -10.91 9.90
C LEU A 128 -11.97 -9.53 10.54
N ILE A 129 -10.85 -9.04 11.06
CA ILE A 129 -10.73 -7.69 11.61
C ILE A 129 -9.61 -6.98 10.87
N GLY A 130 -9.78 -5.68 10.60
CA GLY A 130 -8.76 -4.91 9.89
C GLY A 130 -9.10 -3.46 9.74
N LEU A 131 -8.58 -2.88 8.67
CA LEU A 131 -8.72 -1.47 8.35
C LEU A 131 -9.22 -1.27 6.92
N VAL A 132 -9.91 -0.17 6.71
CA VAL A 132 -10.20 0.39 5.40
C VAL A 132 -9.51 1.75 5.24
N VAL A 133 -8.83 1.93 4.11
CA VAL A 133 -8.24 3.21 3.70
C VAL A 133 -9.07 3.73 2.52
N ARG A 134 -9.73 4.86 2.72
CA ARG A 134 -10.60 5.52 1.74
C ARG A 134 -9.90 6.72 1.14
N ASP A 135 -9.92 6.82 -0.17
CA ASP A 135 -9.39 7.98 -0.90
C ASP A 135 -10.48 8.67 -1.75
N ARG A 136 -10.16 9.83 -2.32
CA ARG A 136 -10.96 10.58 -3.29
C ARG A 136 -10.27 10.65 -4.66
N GLY A 137 -9.52 9.61 -5.00
CA GLY A 137 -8.84 9.49 -6.28
C GLY A 137 -9.78 9.15 -7.44
N PRO A 138 -9.23 8.76 -8.59
CA PRO A 138 -10.00 8.43 -9.80
C PRO A 138 -10.83 7.13 -9.68
N GLY A 139 -10.67 6.38 -8.58
CA GLY A 139 -11.29 5.08 -8.41
C GLY A 139 -10.60 3.97 -9.19
N VAL A 140 -11.11 2.75 -9.06
CA VAL A 140 -10.63 1.55 -9.74
C VAL A 140 -11.78 0.94 -10.55
N ALA A 141 -11.56 0.79 -11.86
CA ALA A 141 -12.53 0.18 -12.75
C ALA A 141 -12.84 -1.27 -12.32
N PRO A 142 -14.10 -1.73 -12.42
CA PRO A 142 -14.51 -3.06 -11.95
C PRO A 142 -13.61 -4.19 -12.46
N GLU A 143 -13.21 -4.15 -13.73
CA GLU A 143 -12.41 -5.17 -14.41
C GLU A 143 -10.95 -5.22 -13.91
N GLN A 144 -10.54 -4.19 -13.17
CA GLN A 144 -9.18 -4.07 -12.65
C GLN A 144 -9.07 -4.39 -11.16
N ARG A 145 -10.19 -4.44 -10.41
CA ARG A 145 -10.18 -4.54 -8.94
C ARG A 145 -9.41 -5.73 -8.40
N ASP A 146 -9.55 -6.90 -9.01
CA ASP A 146 -8.77 -8.08 -8.60
C ASP A 146 -7.33 -8.03 -9.12
N ARG A 147 -7.14 -7.45 -10.31
CA ARG A 147 -5.87 -7.45 -11.01
C ARG A 147 -4.86 -6.45 -10.47
N ILE A 148 -5.31 -5.36 -9.82
CA ILE A 148 -4.39 -4.37 -9.23
C ILE A 148 -3.55 -4.91 -8.08
N PHE A 149 -3.94 -6.06 -7.50
CA PHE A 149 -3.18 -6.78 -6.49
C PHE A 149 -2.20 -7.81 -7.08
N GLU A 150 -2.17 -7.98 -8.41
CA GLU A 150 -1.16 -8.78 -9.10
C GLU A 150 0.16 -7.98 -9.20
N LEU A 151 1.28 -8.70 -9.12
CA LEU A 151 2.61 -8.09 -9.22
C LEU A 151 2.80 -7.37 -10.57
N PHE A 152 3.35 -6.15 -10.53
CA PHE A 152 3.60 -5.29 -11.70
C PHE A 152 2.36 -4.85 -12.49
N ARG A 153 1.17 -5.03 -11.92
CA ARG A 153 -0.07 -4.48 -12.49
C ARG A 153 -0.29 -3.04 -12.07
N ARG A 154 -0.83 -2.25 -12.99
CA ARG A 154 -1.13 -0.84 -12.80
C ARG A 154 -2.48 -0.53 -13.43
N ALA A 155 -3.39 0.07 -12.65
CA ALA A 155 -4.69 0.51 -13.12
C ALA A 155 -4.61 1.81 -13.96
N VAL A 156 -3.55 2.60 -13.78
CA VAL A 156 -3.37 3.92 -14.42
C VAL A 156 -2.10 3.93 -15.27
N GLY A 157 -2.10 4.75 -16.33
CA GLY A 157 -1.03 4.83 -17.32
C GLY A 157 0.39 5.05 -16.77
N ARG A 158 1.38 5.04 -17.67
CA ARG A 158 2.82 5.08 -17.33
C ARG A 158 3.29 6.40 -16.69
N GLU A 159 2.44 7.42 -16.65
CA GLU A 159 2.78 8.78 -16.19
C GLU A 159 2.91 8.90 -14.66
N ILE A 160 2.22 8.04 -13.89
CA ILE A 160 2.30 8.05 -12.43
C ILE A 160 3.42 7.11 -11.97
N GLU A 161 4.41 7.61 -11.24
CA GLU A 161 5.55 6.84 -10.73
C GLU A 161 5.12 5.65 -9.88
N GLY A 162 5.78 4.49 -10.03
CA GLY A 162 5.60 3.30 -9.18
C GLY A 162 5.83 2.00 -9.95
N THR A 163 6.14 0.97 -9.20
CA THR A 163 6.51 -0.36 -9.70
C THR A 163 5.31 -1.27 -9.95
N GLY A 164 4.20 -1.05 -9.24
CA GLY A 164 3.04 -1.94 -9.24
C GLY A 164 3.16 -3.13 -8.29
N ALA A 165 4.11 -3.09 -7.34
CA ALA A 165 4.29 -4.17 -6.36
C ALA A 165 3.60 -3.88 -5.01
N GLY A 166 3.33 -2.62 -4.67
CA GLY A 166 2.83 -2.25 -3.36
C GLY A 166 1.53 -2.95 -2.96
N LEU A 167 0.55 -3.06 -3.87
CA LEU A 167 -0.70 -3.77 -3.59
C LEU A 167 -0.54 -5.29 -3.56
N ALA A 168 0.42 -5.85 -4.31
CA ALA A 168 0.78 -7.27 -4.20
C ALA A 168 1.35 -7.60 -2.82
N ILE A 169 2.16 -6.69 -2.25
CA ILE A 169 2.65 -6.81 -0.86
C ILE A 169 1.48 -6.74 0.12
N VAL A 170 0.51 -5.82 -0.06
CA VAL A 170 -0.69 -5.73 0.79
C VAL A 170 -1.44 -7.06 0.80
N ARG A 171 -1.70 -7.63 -0.38
CA ARG A 171 -2.37 -8.95 -0.52
C ARG A 171 -1.59 -10.04 0.21
N GLN A 172 -0.27 -10.14 -0.03
CA GLN A 172 0.59 -11.14 0.60
C GLN A 172 0.59 -11.02 2.13
N VAL A 173 0.66 -9.79 2.66
CA VAL A 173 0.58 -9.53 4.10
C VAL A 173 -0.75 -10.00 4.67
N ALA A 174 -1.87 -9.65 4.05
CA ALA A 174 -3.20 -10.07 4.50
C ALA A 174 -3.34 -11.60 4.50
N GLU A 175 -2.99 -12.27 3.39
CA GLU A 175 -3.07 -13.72 3.23
C GLU A 175 -2.22 -14.49 4.24
N ARG A 176 -1.00 -13.99 4.53
CA ARG A 176 -0.11 -14.60 5.54
C ARG A 176 -0.64 -14.46 6.97
N HIS A 177 -1.55 -13.54 7.20
CA HIS A 177 -2.27 -13.34 8.47
C HIS A 177 -3.69 -13.97 8.43
N SER A 178 -3.97 -14.89 7.51
CA SER A 178 -5.29 -15.51 7.34
C SER A 178 -6.42 -14.49 7.12
N GLY A 179 -6.07 -13.36 6.53
CA GLY A 179 -6.99 -12.30 6.14
C GLY A 179 -7.07 -12.12 4.64
N ARG A 180 -7.57 -10.97 4.22
CA ARG A 180 -7.83 -10.65 2.81
C ARG A 180 -7.56 -9.17 2.52
N ALA A 181 -7.19 -8.86 1.27
CA ALA A 181 -7.12 -7.48 0.76
C ALA A 181 -7.95 -7.36 -0.52
N TRP A 182 -8.76 -6.30 -0.62
CA TRP A 182 -9.59 -6.00 -1.79
C TRP A 182 -9.87 -4.51 -1.90
N VAL A 183 -10.53 -4.10 -2.97
CA VAL A 183 -10.94 -2.71 -3.22
C VAL A 183 -12.42 -2.64 -3.62
N GLU A 184 -13.09 -1.62 -3.13
CA GLU A 184 -14.45 -1.26 -3.48
C GLU A 184 -14.54 0.19 -3.94
N PRO A 185 -15.58 0.57 -4.72
CA PRO A 185 -15.81 1.95 -5.07
C PRO A 185 -16.28 2.72 -3.84
N ARG A 186 -15.74 3.91 -3.61
CA ARG A 186 -16.22 4.81 -2.56
C ARG A 186 -17.45 5.58 -3.05
N GLU A 187 -18.46 5.70 -2.22
CA GLU A 187 -19.63 6.56 -2.50
C GLU A 187 -19.16 8.02 -2.68
N GLY A 188 -19.65 8.66 -3.74
CA GLY A 188 -19.24 10.01 -4.11
C GLY A 188 -17.87 10.11 -4.80
N GLY A 189 -17.28 8.97 -5.23
CA GLY A 189 -16.03 8.89 -5.98
C GLY A 189 -14.80 8.54 -5.13
N GLY A 190 -13.83 7.89 -5.77
CA GLY A 190 -12.63 7.36 -5.13
C GLY A 190 -12.68 5.86 -4.91
N SER A 191 -11.83 5.37 -4.00
CA SER A 191 -11.72 3.95 -3.68
C SER A 191 -11.71 3.71 -2.17
N GLU A 192 -12.15 2.52 -1.78
CA GLU A 192 -12.03 1.95 -0.44
C GLU A 192 -11.13 0.72 -0.53
N PHE A 193 -9.93 0.80 0.02
CA PHE A 193 -8.99 -0.31 0.08
C PHE A 193 -9.05 -0.97 1.44
N PHE A 194 -9.30 -2.25 1.47
CA PHE A 194 -9.41 -3.06 2.68
C PHE A 194 -8.18 -3.91 2.87
N ILE A 195 -7.73 -4.02 4.12
CA ILE A 195 -6.77 -5.01 4.60
C ILE A 195 -7.31 -5.61 5.89
N THR A 196 -7.50 -6.94 5.91
CA THR A 196 -7.99 -7.65 7.08
C THR A 196 -7.03 -8.76 7.51
N PHE A 197 -7.21 -9.19 8.75
CA PHE A 197 -6.42 -10.21 9.43
C PHE A 197 -7.38 -11.17 10.13
N GLY A 198 -7.08 -12.47 10.11
CA GLY A 198 -7.91 -13.48 10.79
C GLY A 198 -7.79 -13.36 12.31
N VAL A 199 -8.90 -13.45 13.02
CA VAL A 199 -8.95 -13.39 14.48
C VAL A 199 -8.47 -14.71 15.08
N ASN A 200 -8.87 -15.84 14.50
CA ASN A 200 -8.51 -17.20 14.95
C ASN A 200 -7.32 -17.74 14.16
N GLN A 201 -6.11 -17.32 14.50
CA GLN A 201 -4.88 -17.86 13.90
C GLN A 201 -4.41 -19.10 14.68
N SER A 202 -5.17 -20.18 14.64
CA SER A 202 -4.68 -21.49 15.02
C SER A 202 -3.93 -22.11 13.84
N SER A 203 -2.60 -22.13 13.91
CA SER A 203 -1.58 -22.79 13.08
C SER A 203 -1.68 -22.63 11.54
N PRO A 204 -0.59 -22.40 10.85
CA PRO A 204 -0.57 -22.32 9.39
C PRO A 204 -1.02 -23.65 8.79
N ARG A 205 -2.04 -23.65 7.94
CA ARG A 205 -2.41 -24.82 7.10
C ARG A 205 -1.15 -25.31 6.38
N LYS A 206 -0.70 -26.52 6.70
CA LYS A 206 0.27 -27.27 5.87
C LYS A 206 -0.35 -27.41 4.49
N VAL A 207 0.19 -26.70 3.51
CA VAL A 207 -0.09 -26.97 2.10
C VAL A 207 0.41 -28.40 1.86
N GLN A 208 -0.49 -29.35 1.75
CA GLN A 208 -0.18 -30.69 1.23
C GLN A 208 0.23 -30.54 -0.24
N ARG A 209 1.43 -31.01 -0.53
CA ARG A 209 1.97 -31.13 -1.90
C ARG A 209 1.23 -32.18 -2.69
#